data_816eefc69317dca4bc9dd85d6cb34b45
#
_entry.id   816eefc69317dca4bc9dd85d6cb34b45
#
_cell.length_a   1.000
_cell.length_b   1.000
_cell.length_c   1.000
_cell.angle_alpha   90.00
_cell.angle_beta   90.00
_cell.angle_gamma   90.00
#
_symmetry.space_group_name_H-M   'P 1'
#
loop_
_entity.id
_entity.type
_entity.pdbx_description
1 polymer ?
#
loop_
_entity_poly.entity_id
_entity_poly.type
_entity_poly.pdbx_seq_one_letter_code
_entity_poly.pdbx_strand_id
1 'polypeptide(L)'
;MDFLNSIPVMDRTALRELKKGIDLSFKEFSRAYGDGIESFFDPLLYFLIWLEKLLVNSPWPLVIGAFAVLAWIGSRSIKLVIGTIVCFIVIGYFGMWKNCMATVAIISVSTLVCIVVGIPIGVLMSKSRRAEKTILPVLDMMQTIPSFVYLIPIIMLLGLSLIHI
;
A
#
# COMPACT_ATOMS: atom_id res chain seq x y z
N MET A 1 45.42 27.11 4.06
CA MET A 1 44.68 26.95 2.79
C MET A 1 43.94 25.61 2.70
N ASP A 2 43.69 24.95 3.84
CA ASP A 2 43.03 23.61 3.87
C ASP A 2 41.51 23.64 3.95
N PHE A 3 40.94 24.82 4.13
CA PHE A 3 39.47 24.98 4.24
C PHE A 3 38.70 24.77 2.91
N LEU A 4 39.40 24.87 1.78
CA LEU A 4 38.82 24.67 0.45
C LEU A 4 38.93 23.21 -0.05
N ASN A 5 39.70 22.37 0.64
CA ASN A 5 39.96 20.99 0.21
C ASN A 5 39.13 19.92 0.97
N SER A 6 38.46 20.29 2.06
CA SER A 6 37.63 19.36 2.83
C SER A 6 36.28 19.98 3.09
N ILE A 7 35.23 19.30 2.64
CA ILE A 7 33.83 19.64 3.01
C ILE A 7 33.73 19.50 4.53
N PRO A 8 33.19 20.52 5.26
CA PRO A 8 33.01 20.40 6.70
C PRO A 8 32.04 19.24 6.98
N VAL A 9 32.58 18.16 7.51
CA VAL A 9 31.79 16.97 7.90
C VAL A 9 31.33 17.19 9.33
N MET A 10 30.02 17.03 9.55
CA MET A 10 29.43 17.10 10.90
C MET A 10 30.10 16.06 11.82
N ASP A 11 30.42 16.45 13.04
CA ASP A 11 31.01 15.55 14.02
C ASP A 11 30.10 14.35 14.29
N ARG A 12 30.72 13.18 14.49
CA ARG A 12 29.96 11.92 14.70
C ARG A 12 29.06 11.96 15.93
N THR A 13 29.43 12.72 16.94
CA THR A 13 28.62 12.93 18.15
C THR A 13 27.38 13.74 17.83
N ALA A 14 27.53 14.88 17.14
CA ALA A 14 26.43 15.73 16.71
C ALA A 14 25.47 14.99 15.76
N LEU A 15 26.00 14.14 14.88
CA LEU A 15 25.22 13.34 13.96
C LEU A 15 24.41 12.25 14.71
N ARG A 16 24.96 11.67 15.78
CA ARG A 16 24.24 10.73 16.65
C ARG A 16 23.14 11.42 17.46
N GLU A 17 23.41 12.60 18.00
CA GLU A 17 22.42 13.39 18.74
C GLU A 17 21.28 13.82 17.84
N LEU A 18 21.56 14.27 16.62
CA LEU A 18 20.56 14.61 15.62
C LEU A 18 19.66 13.39 15.28
N LYS A 19 20.27 12.24 14.99
CA LYS A 19 19.54 11.00 14.73
C LYS A 19 18.66 10.61 15.92
N LYS A 20 19.22 10.66 17.13
CA LYS A 20 18.49 10.34 18.37
C LYS A 20 17.34 11.31 18.62
N GLY A 21 17.54 12.61 18.35
CA GLY A 21 16.50 13.63 18.45
C GLY A 21 15.35 13.36 17.49
N ILE A 22 15.67 13.06 16.22
CA ILE A 22 14.66 12.70 15.20
C ILE A 22 13.91 11.43 15.60
N ASP A 23 14.62 10.39 16.04
CA ASP A 23 14.02 9.13 16.48
C ASP A 23 13.07 9.32 17.68
N LEU A 24 13.47 10.13 18.66
CA LEU A 24 12.64 10.42 19.84
C LEU A 24 11.39 11.21 19.44
N SER A 25 11.55 12.26 18.65
CA SER A 25 10.41 13.05 18.17
C SER A 25 9.43 12.21 17.34
N PHE A 26 9.94 11.31 16.51
CA PHE A 26 9.10 10.39 15.74
C PHE A 26 8.37 9.38 16.64
N LYS A 27 9.04 8.84 17.66
CA LYS A 27 8.42 7.94 18.63
C LYS A 27 7.35 8.62 19.47
N GLU A 28 7.59 9.87 19.89
CA GLU A 28 6.59 10.66 20.60
C GLU A 28 5.37 10.95 19.73
N PHE A 29 5.60 11.34 18.47
CA PHE A 29 4.53 11.53 17.50
C PHE A 29 3.74 10.24 17.26
N SER A 30 4.45 9.11 17.06
CA SER A 30 3.82 7.81 16.88
C SER A 30 3.00 7.36 18.09
N ARG A 31 3.46 7.62 19.31
CA ARG A 31 2.70 7.32 20.53
C ARG A 31 1.48 8.23 20.70
N ALA A 32 1.61 9.50 20.33
CA ALA A 32 0.52 10.46 20.51
C ALA A 32 -0.62 10.28 19.48
N TYR A 33 -0.29 9.91 18.26
CA TYR A 33 -1.24 9.85 17.14
C TYR A 33 -1.43 8.45 16.57
N GLY A 34 -0.58 7.48 16.94
CA GLY A 34 -0.60 6.11 16.41
C GLY A 34 -1.96 5.43 16.60
N ASP A 35 -2.48 5.45 17.82
CA ASP A 35 -3.77 4.84 18.16
C ASP A 35 -4.93 5.43 17.37
N GLY A 36 -4.91 6.76 17.15
CA GLY A 36 -5.93 7.43 16.35
C GLY A 36 -5.85 7.09 14.87
N ILE A 37 -4.64 6.99 14.33
CA ILE A 37 -4.40 6.60 12.94
C ILE A 37 -4.77 5.13 12.75
N GLU A 38 -4.38 4.26 13.67
CA GLU A 38 -4.71 2.84 13.65
C GLU A 38 -6.23 2.64 13.65
N SER A 39 -6.96 3.25 14.58
CA SER A 39 -8.41 3.19 14.64
C SER A 39 -9.10 3.66 13.36
N PHE A 40 -8.49 4.60 12.63
CA PHE A 40 -8.99 5.05 11.33
C PHE A 40 -8.81 3.98 10.25
N PHE A 41 -7.71 3.24 10.28
CA PHE A 41 -7.41 2.19 9.30
C PHE A 41 -7.95 0.81 9.68
N ASP A 42 -8.33 0.59 10.93
CA ASP A 42 -8.90 -0.66 11.44
C ASP A 42 -10.03 -1.23 10.56
N PRO A 43 -11.07 -0.46 10.17
CA PRO A 43 -12.14 -1.00 9.35
C PRO A 43 -11.65 -1.49 7.98
N LEU A 44 -10.63 -0.84 7.41
CA LEU A 44 -10.00 -1.26 6.17
C LEU A 44 -9.22 -2.57 6.35
N LEU A 45 -8.52 -2.68 7.48
CA LEU A 45 -7.73 -3.86 7.83
C LEU A 45 -8.64 -5.06 8.11
N TYR A 46 -9.74 -4.87 8.86
CA TYR A 46 -10.76 -5.90 9.06
C TYR A 46 -11.39 -6.36 7.74
N PHE A 47 -11.69 -5.42 6.85
CA PHE A 47 -12.23 -5.75 5.53
C PHE A 47 -11.24 -6.56 4.70
N LEU A 48 -9.95 -6.20 4.73
CA LEU A 48 -8.88 -6.94 4.04
C LEU A 48 -8.75 -8.37 4.58
N ILE A 49 -8.69 -8.53 5.91
CA ILE A 49 -8.60 -9.85 6.56
C ILE A 49 -9.85 -10.70 6.24
N TRP A 50 -11.03 -10.08 6.25
CA TRP A 50 -12.26 -10.76 5.91
C TRP A 50 -12.25 -11.25 4.46
N LEU A 51 -11.83 -10.40 3.52
CA LEU A 51 -11.74 -10.74 2.10
C LEU A 51 -10.70 -11.83 1.85
N GLU A 52 -9.53 -11.73 2.49
CA GLU A 52 -8.49 -12.78 2.43
C GLU A 52 -9.04 -14.12 2.92
N LYS A 53 -9.65 -14.14 4.11
CA LYS A 53 -10.27 -15.36 4.66
C LYS A 53 -11.36 -15.93 3.75
N LEU A 54 -12.17 -15.07 3.16
CA LEU A 54 -13.20 -15.48 2.22
C LEU A 54 -12.59 -16.20 1.00
N LEU A 55 -11.53 -15.62 0.40
CA LEU A 55 -10.88 -16.18 -0.77
C LEU A 55 -10.09 -17.45 -0.45
N VAL A 56 -9.37 -17.48 0.67
CA VAL A 56 -8.54 -18.63 1.07
C VAL A 56 -9.39 -19.82 1.51
N ASN A 57 -10.48 -19.58 2.24
CA ASN A 57 -11.34 -20.65 2.77
C ASN A 57 -12.41 -21.11 1.76
N SER A 58 -12.62 -20.35 0.67
CA SER A 58 -13.55 -20.78 -0.37
C SER A 58 -13.02 -21.97 -1.17
N PRO A 59 -13.89 -22.89 -1.62
CA PRO A 59 -13.49 -23.98 -2.48
C PRO A 59 -12.80 -23.45 -3.75
N TRP A 60 -11.62 -23.97 -4.05
CA TRP A 60 -10.82 -23.52 -5.19
C TRP A 60 -11.57 -23.50 -6.54
N PRO A 61 -12.49 -24.46 -6.86
CA PRO A 61 -13.22 -24.41 -8.12
C PRO A 61 -14.19 -23.23 -8.20
N LEU A 62 -14.76 -22.81 -7.05
CA LEU A 62 -15.67 -21.68 -6.98
C LEU A 62 -14.89 -20.37 -7.25
N VAL A 63 -13.72 -20.24 -6.68
CA VAL A 63 -12.85 -19.05 -6.89
C VAL A 63 -12.42 -18.98 -8.35
N ILE A 64 -11.93 -20.09 -8.93
CA ILE A 64 -11.54 -20.13 -10.34
C ILE A 64 -12.75 -19.82 -11.23
N GLY A 65 -13.93 -20.39 -10.93
CA GLY A 65 -15.17 -20.10 -11.66
C GLY A 65 -15.57 -18.63 -11.62
N ALA A 66 -15.47 -18.00 -10.46
CA ALA A 66 -15.74 -16.56 -10.31
C ALA A 66 -14.79 -15.70 -11.17
N PHE A 67 -13.48 -15.99 -11.13
CA PHE A 67 -12.51 -15.27 -11.96
C PHE A 67 -12.68 -15.56 -13.45
N ALA A 68 -13.07 -16.78 -13.83
CA ALA A 68 -13.41 -17.13 -15.20
C ALA A 68 -14.62 -16.34 -15.72
N VAL A 69 -15.66 -16.19 -14.89
CA VAL A 69 -16.84 -15.37 -15.21
C VAL A 69 -16.46 -13.90 -15.35
N LEU A 70 -15.65 -13.36 -14.42
CA LEU A 70 -15.17 -11.98 -14.51
C LEU A 70 -14.33 -11.75 -15.79
N ALA A 71 -13.46 -12.69 -16.13
CA ALA A 71 -12.67 -12.63 -17.37
C ALA A 71 -13.56 -12.69 -18.62
N TRP A 72 -14.64 -13.48 -18.59
CA TRP A 72 -15.61 -13.57 -19.68
C TRP A 72 -16.40 -12.26 -19.84
N ILE A 73 -16.88 -11.67 -18.74
CA ILE A 73 -17.64 -10.41 -18.77
C ILE A 73 -16.77 -9.27 -19.30
N GLY A 74 -15.49 -9.20 -18.86
CA GLY A 74 -14.58 -8.12 -19.22
C GLY A 74 -14.06 -8.23 -20.66
N SER A 75 -13.73 -9.43 -21.14
CA SER A 75 -13.03 -9.61 -22.42
C SER A 75 -13.88 -10.22 -23.53
N ARG A 76 -14.94 -10.93 -23.20
CA ARG A 76 -15.75 -11.77 -24.09
C ARG A 76 -14.94 -12.73 -24.98
N SER A 77 -13.72 -13.07 -24.53
CA SER A 77 -12.78 -13.92 -25.24
C SER A 77 -12.57 -15.24 -24.51
N ILE A 78 -12.96 -16.34 -25.13
CA ILE A 78 -12.79 -17.70 -24.56
C ILE A 78 -11.31 -18.02 -24.32
N LYS A 79 -10.41 -17.48 -25.13
CA LYS A 79 -8.96 -17.71 -24.98
C LYS A 79 -8.43 -17.14 -23.67
N LEU A 80 -8.92 -15.95 -23.26
CA LEU A 80 -8.55 -15.34 -21.98
C LEU A 80 -9.14 -16.11 -20.80
N VAL A 81 -10.36 -16.59 -20.90
CA VAL A 81 -10.98 -17.42 -19.86
C VAL A 81 -10.18 -18.70 -19.64
N ILE A 82 -9.85 -19.41 -20.73
CA ILE A 82 -9.04 -20.62 -20.63
C ILE A 82 -7.67 -20.30 -20.03
N GLY A 83 -7.01 -19.22 -20.49
CA GLY A 83 -5.75 -18.77 -19.92
C GLY A 83 -5.81 -18.48 -18.42
N THR A 84 -6.86 -17.80 -17.96
CA THR A 84 -7.09 -17.53 -16.53
C THR A 84 -7.24 -18.83 -15.73
N ILE A 85 -8.05 -19.77 -16.21
CA ILE A 85 -8.24 -21.08 -15.55
C ILE A 85 -6.91 -21.85 -15.46
N VAL A 86 -6.17 -21.93 -16.56
CA VAL A 86 -4.87 -22.61 -16.60
C VAL A 86 -3.88 -21.96 -15.63
N CYS A 87 -3.79 -20.63 -15.59
CA CYS A 87 -2.91 -19.93 -14.66
C CYS A 87 -3.23 -20.27 -13.20
N PHE A 88 -4.51 -20.23 -12.81
CA PHE A 88 -4.89 -20.56 -11.43
C PHE A 88 -4.62 -22.02 -11.07
N ILE A 89 -4.84 -22.97 -12.02
CA ILE A 89 -4.51 -24.37 -11.81
C ILE A 89 -2.99 -24.55 -11.61
N VAL A 90 -2.17 -23.89 -12.41
CA VAL A 90 -0.71 -23.92 -12.29
C VAL A 90 -0.25 -23.36 -10.94
N ILE A 91 -0.80 -22.20 -10.51
CA ILE A 91 -0.51 -21.60 -9.20
C ILE A 91 -0.90 -22.56 -8.07
N GLY A 92 -2.07 -23.19 -8.18
CA GLY A 92 -2.52 -24.20 -7.21
C GLY A 92 -1.62 -25.42 -7.18
N TYR A 93 -1.18 -25.90 -8.33
CA TYR A 93 -0.28 -27.05 -8.45
C TYR A 93 1.08 -26.81 -7.77
N PHE A 94 1.62 -25.59 -7.86
CA PHE A 94 2.85 -25.19 -7.15
C PHE A 94 2.65 -24.90 -5.65
N GLY A 95 1.46 -25.10 -5.10
CA GLY A 95 1.19 -24.86 -3.67
C GLY A 95 1.17 -23.38 -3.28
N MET A 96 1.14 -22.45 -4.24
CA MET A 96 1.15 -21.01 -3.99
C MET A 96 -0.25 -20.39 -3.87
N TRP A 97 -1.28 -21.22 -3.74
CA TRP A 97 -2.68 -20.79 -3.69
C TRP A 97 -2.96 -19.74 -2.63
N LYS A 98 -2.52 -19.98 -1.38
CA LYS A 98 -2.74 -19.05 -0.27
C LYS A 98 -2.11 -17.69 -0.53
N ASN A 99 -0.87 -17.66 -1.00
CA ASN A 99 -0.17 -16.42 -1.30
C ASN A 99 -0.83 -15.65 -2.46
N CYS A 100 -1.31 -16.37 -3.47
CA CYS A 100 -2.06 -15.79 -4.58
C CYS A 100 -3.36 -15.15 -4.08
N MET A 101 -4.14 -15.82 -3.25
CA MET A 101 -5.39 -15.29 -2.70
C MET A 101 -5.16 -14.09 -1.79
N ALA A 102 -4.13 -14.11 -0.95
CA ALA A 102 -3.73 -12.96 -0.14
C ALA A 102 -3.36 -11.76 -1.02
N THR A 103 -2.60 -11.96 -2.08
CA THR A 103 -2.26 -10.90 -3.05
C THR A 103 -3.49 -10.33 -3.74
N VAL A 104 -4.42 -11.20 -4.17
CA VAL A 104 -5.69 -10.77 -4.78
C VAL A 104 -6.51 -9.94 -3.80
N ALA A 105 -6.59 -10.33 -2.52
CA ALA A 105 -7.28 -9.56 -1.49
C ALA A 105 -6.67 -8.17 -1.33
N ILE A 106 -5.34 -8.08 -1.18
CA ILE A 106 -4.62 -6.82 -1.04
C ILE A 106 -4.87 -5.91 -2.27
N ILE A 107 -4.71 -6.44 -3.47
CA ILE A 107 -4.91 -5.65 -4.71
C ILE A 107 -6.36 -5.18 -4.81
N SER A 108 -7.34 -6.02 -4.49
CA SER A 108 -8.76 -5.67 -4.55
C SER A 108 -9.10 -4.52 -3.59
N VAL A 109 -8.64 -4.60 -2.34
CA VAL A 109 -8.85 -3.56 -1.33
C VAL A 109 -8.14 -2.28 -1.71
N SER A 110 -6.87 -2.36 -2.14
CA SER A 110 -6.10 -1.19 -2.59
C SER A 110 -6.77 -0.50 -3.78
N THR A 111 -7.25 -1.27 -4.75
CA THR A 111 -7.98 -0.75 -5.91
C THR A 111 -9.27 -0.05 -5.49
N LEU A 112 -10.03 -0.64 -4.56
CA LEU A 112 -11.24 -0.03 -4.03
C LEU A 112 -10.94 1.32 -3.36
N VAL A 113 -9.91 1.37 -2.53
CA VAL A 113 -9.47 2.62 -1.87
C VAL A 113 -9.07 3.67 -2.93
N CYS A 114 -8.29 3.26 -3.92
CA CYS A 114 -7.89 4.15 -5.02
C CYS A 114 -9.10 4.71 -5.78
N ILE A 115 -10.11 3.91 -6.03
CA ILE A 115 -11.35 4.35 -6.69
C ILE A 115 -12.12 5.33 -5.80
N VAL A 116 -12.34 4.97 -4.53
CA VAL A 116 -13.14 5.77 -3.59
C VAL A 116 -12.48 7.13 -3.30
N VAL A 117 -11.16 7.19 -3.23
CA VAL A 117 -10.42 8.42 -2.96
C VAL A 117 -10.04 9.15 -4.25
N GLY A 118 -9.54 8.42 -5.23
CA GLY A 118 -9.00 8.98 -6.47
C GLY A 118 -10.07 9.63 -7.36
N ILE A 119 -11.24 8.99 -7.50
CA ILE A 119 -12.31 9.57 -8.33
C ILE A 119 -12.81 10.92 -7.79
N PRO A 120 -13.18 11.08 -6.51
CA PRO A 120 -13.57 12.38 -5.97
C PRO A 120 -12.49 13.45 -6.11
N ILE A 121 -11.23 13.08 -5.83
CA ILE A 121 -10.10 14.01 -5.98
C ILE A 121 -9.93 14.41 -7.44
N GLY A 122 -9.98 13.47 -8.39
CA GLY A 122 -9.90 13.75 -9.81
C GLY A 122 -11.03 14.66 -10.31
N VAL A 123 -12.26 14.43 -9.85
CA VAL A 123 -13.41 15.29 -10.16
C VAL A 123 -13.22 16.70 -9.56
N LEU A 124 -12.69 16.80 -8.35
CA LEU A 124 -12.40 18.09 -7.71
C LEU A 124 -11.34 18.87 -8.50
N MET A 125 -10.27 18.21 -8.94
CA MET A 125 -9.23 18.82 -9.78
C MET A 125 -9.79 19.28 -11.13
N SER A 126 -10.63 18.48 -11.75
CA SER A 126 -11.28 18.83 -13.03
C SER A 126 -12.18 20.07 -12.92
N LYS A 127 -12.83 20.29 -11.78
CA LYS A 127 -13.74 21.42 -11.55
C LYS A 127 -13.06 22.68 -11.04
N SER A 128 -11.87 22.58 -10.47
CA SER A 128 -11.19 23.69 -9.80
C SER A 128 -9.72 23.80 -10.19
N ARG A 129 -9.38 24.85 -10.95
CA ARG A 129 -7.98 25.16 -11.28
C ARG A 129 -7.09 25.41 -10.05
N ARG A 130 -7.67 25.81 -8.91
CA ARG A 130 -6.92 26.00 -7.66
C ARG A 130 -6.58 24.62 -7.07
N ALA A 131 -7.54 23.71 -7.03
CA ALA A 131 -7.32 22.34 -6.56
C ALA A 131 -6.28 21.62 -7.43
N GLU A 132 -6.40 21.72 -8.75
CA GLU A 132 -5.43 21.16 -9.70
C GLU A 132 -4.00 21.65 -9.42
N LYS A 133 -3.79 22.98 -9.35
CA LYS A 133 -2.48 23.57 -9.10
C LYS A 133 -1.86 23.19 -7.76
N THR A 134 -2.67 22.85 -6.76
CA THR A 134 -2.19 22.46 -5.43
C THR A 134 -1.94 20.97 -5.32
N ILE A 135 -2.83 20.16 -5.90
CA ILE A 135 -2.76 18.69 -5.76
C ILE A 135 -1.75 18.11 -6.74
N LEU A 136 -1.66 18.62 -7.97
CA LEU A 136 -0.79 18.11 -9.01
C LEU A 136 0.70 18.02 -8.57
N PRO A 137 1.31 19.10 -8.00
CA PRO A 137 2.69 19.03 -7.54
C PRO A 137 2.91 17.99 -6.41
N VAL A 138 1.90 17.77 -5.56
CA VAL A 138 1.98 16.76 -4.50
C VAL A 138 1.99 15.36 -5.12
N LEU A 139 1.14 15.10 -6.11
CA LEU A 139 1.11 13.84 -6.83
C LEU A 139 2.43 13.59 -7.59
N ASP A 140 2.96 14.64 -8.23
CA ASP A 140 4.24 14.57 -8.95
C ASP A 140 5.39 14.24 -7.98
N MET A 141 5.44 14.86 -6.80
CA MET A 141 6.40 14.52 -5.76
C MET A 141 6.25 13.09 -5.29
N MET A 142 5.03 12.61 -5.08
CA MET A 142 4.78 11.22 -4.66
C MET A 142 5.19 10.20 -5.72
N GLN A 143 5.13 10.54 -6.99
CA GLN A 143 5.61 9.66 -8.08
C GLN A 143 7.12 9.66 -8.23
N THR A 144 7.78 10.81 -7.98
CA THR A 144 9.23 10.94 -8.12
C THR A 144 10.02 10.37 -6.94
N ILE A 145 9.43 10.42 -5.74
CA ILE A 145 10.06 9.85 -4.54
C ILE A 145 9.92 8.33 -4.56
N PRO A 146 11.01 7.56 -4.43
CA PRO A 146 10.93 6.10 -4.32
C PRO A 146 9.96 5.68 -3.20
N SER A 147 9.07 4.74 -3.49
CA SER A 147 8.03 4.30 -2.55
C SER A 147 8.55 3.88 -1.18
N PHE A 148 9.77 3.36 -1.10
CA PHE A 148 10.41 2.97 0.17
C PHE A 148 10.63 4.14 1.13
N VAL A 149 10.81 5.37 0.62
CA VAL A 149 11.09 6.55 1.45
C VAL A 149 9.90 6.90 2.35
N TYR A 150 8.67 6.79 1.84
CA TYR A 150 7.47 7.05 2.64
C TYR A 150 6.88 5.77 3.26
N LEU A 151 7.22 4.59 2.73
CA LEU A 151 6.76 3.32 3.27
C LEU A 151 7.39 3.02 4.64
N ILE A 152 8.69 3.30 4.82
CA ILE A 152 9.40 3.05 6.09
C ILE A 152 8.75 3.80 7.27
N PRO A 153 8.53 5.13 7.22
CA PRO A 153 7.82 5.85 8.27
C PRO A 153 6.41 5.32 8.53
N ILE A 154 5.67 4.95 7.49
CA ILE A 154 4.31 4.39 7.62
C ILE A 154 4.34 3.04 8.34
N ILE A 155 5.25 2.15 7.96
CA ILE A 155 5.41 0.85 8.64
C ILE A 155 5.83 1.05 10.10
N MET A 156 6.72 1.99 10.38
CA MET A 156 7.11 2.30 11.76
C MET A 156 5.95 2.86 12.58
N LEU A 157 5.07 3.62 11.96
CA LEU A 157 3.92 4.23 12.64
C LEU A 157 2.82 3.21 12.91
N LEU A 158 2.52 2.33 11.95
CA LEU A 158 1.52 1.26 12.09
C LEU A 158 2.09 0.00 12.74
N GLY A 159 3.37 -0.30 12.53
CA GLY A 159 4.01 -1.52 13.02
C GLY A 159 4.42 -1.49 14.49
N LEU A 160 4.59 -0.31 15.09
CA LEU A 160 4.87 -0.21 16.53
C LEU A 160 3.65 -0.61 17.39
N SER A 161 2.45 -0.48 16.86
CA SER A 161 1.21 -0.91 17.51
C SER A 161 0.99 -2.43 17.42
N LEU A 162 1.41 -3.06 16.31
CA LEU A 162 1.31 -4.52 16.10
C LEU A 162 2.28 -5.34 16.99
N ILE A 163 3.31 -4.74 17.56
CA ILE A 163 4.26 -5.42 18.47
C ILE A 163 3.71 -5.50 19.90
N HIS A 164 2.64 -4.78 20.21
CA HIS A 164 1.98 -4.80 21.51
C HIS A 164 0.80 -5.79 21.64
N ILE A 165 0.53 -6.59 20.59
CA ILE A 165 -0.36 -7.75 20.63
C ILE A 165 0.48 -9.03 20.55
#